data_6fc5dce48df93af5d528a4810ff86019
#
_entry.id   6fc5dce48df93af5d528a4810ff86019
#
_cell.length_a   1.000
_cell.length_b   1.000
_cell.length_c   1.000
_cell.angle_alpha   90.00
_cell.angle_beta   90.00
_cell.angle_gamma   90.00
#
_symmetry.space_group_name_H-M   'P 1'
#
loop_
_entity.id
_entity.type
_entity.pdbx_description
1 polymer ?
#
loop_
_entity_poly.entity_id
_entity_poly.type
_entity_poly.pdbx_seq_one_letter_code
_entity_poly.pdbx_strand_id
1 'polypeptide(L)'
;SRIVDSGKVELVAQTYYHSVSPLLSDLEELREQVEESRKILWDIFGFQAKTAEATELIYNNDIGRLFWSMGFKSCVTEGVERILAWRSPNYVYSAYGCDLKLLLRNYRLSDDVAFRFSNAAWDQYPLTADKYANWIAACPGDLVFIAMDFETFGEHHHPETGILEFLRWLPWELAAKGVKTLTVGEATDKYRSMGVYDVPPWDTISWADVEKDLSAWAGSDLQRKALELYEELGMYAKAVGGEYLRHWRSMGISDNFYYMSSKRGPSGEVHTYFSPFKEPLNAYTSYLSLLTSLYEEVLERYLEKVEKYAWKVKTTQKHAFAFTWSGKEIYRARCLSDVLQALKTVGKEVAEESIVRGYLQRWIRYVFLWEELAESIDRAVEEDKVTCLKATIKMLEDAKSSL
;
A
#
# COMPACT_ATOMS: atom_id res chain seq x y z
N SER A 1 -4.71 0.06 -27.39
CA SER A 1 -3.47 -0.44 -28.01
C SER A 1 -3.72 -1.81 -28.63
N ARG A 2 -2.90 -2.20 -29.65
CA ARG A 2 -3.06 -3.52 -30.33
C ARG A 2 -3.08 -4.68 -29.34
N ILE A 3 -2.34 -4.60 -28.25
CA ILE A 3 -2.26 -5.64 -27.22
C ILE A 3 -3.60 -5.77 -26.47
N VAL A 4 -4.13 -4.66 -25.99
CA VAL A 4 -5.43 -4.64 -25.27
C VAL A 4 -6.57 -5.02 -26.20
N ASP A 5 -6.55 -4.49 -27.43
CA ASP A 5 -7.60 -4.75 -28.46
C ASP A 5 -7.65 -6.22 -28.91
N SER A 6 -6.58 -6.98 -28.66
CA SER A 6 -6.52 -8.42 -28.98
C SER A 6 -7.49 -9.26 -28.13
N GLY A 7 -7.94 -8.74 -26.97
CA GLY A 7 -8.72 -9.49 -25.99
C GLY A 7 -7.96 -10.65 -25.32
N LYS A 8 -6.62 -10.68 -25.48
CA LYS A 8 -5.74 -11.73 -24.92
C LYS A 8 -4.95 -11.27 -23.69
N VAL A 9 -5.08 -10.00 -23.34
CA VAL A 9 -4.38 -9.36 -22.22
C VAL A 9 -5.39 -8.70 -21.31
N GLU A 10 -5.22 -8.89 -20.02
CA GLU A 10 -5.93 -8.18 -18.98
C GLU A 10 -4.98 -7.20 -18.30
N LEU A 11 -5.43 -5.97 -18.13
CA LEU A 11 -4.69 -4.95 -17.37
C LEU A 11 -5.15 -5.00 -15.91
N VAL A 12 -4.18 -5.06 -15.00
CA VAL A 12 -4.41 -5.10 -13.56
C VAL A 12 -4.26 -3.68 -12.99
N ALA A 13 -5.20 -3.26 -12.15
CA ALA A 13 -5.07 -1.98 -11.43
C ALA A 13 -4.14 -2.16 -10.24
N GLN A 14 -3.07 -1.36 -10.22
CA GLN A 14 -2.07 -1.34 -9.15
C GLN A 14 -2.04 0.06 -8.52
N THR A 15 -1.28 0.28 -7.46
CA THR A 15 -0.99 1.63 -6.96
C THR A 15 -0.34 2.47 -8.04
N TYR A 16 -0.91 3.63 -8.34
CA TYR A 16 -0.47 4.46 -9.47
C TYR A 16 1.02 4.86 -9.38
N TYR A 17 1.51 5.12 -8.17
CA TYR A 17 2.91 5.52 -7.93
C TYR A 17 3.82 4.34 -7.55
N HIS A 18 3.38 3.10 -7.64
CA HIS A 18 4.12 1.93 -7.15
C HIS A 18 4.63 2.14 -5.71
N SER A 19 3.74 2.58 -4.84
CA SER A 19 4.10 3.14 -3.53
C SER A 19 3.90 2.16 -2.37
N VAL A 20 4.53 2.49 -1.24
CA VAL A 20 4.34 1.81 0.06
C VAL A 20 3.00 2.13 0.73
N SER A 21 2.01 2.64 -0.02
CA SER A 21 0.68 2.95 0.53
C SER A 21 -0.01 1.78 1.25
N PRO A 22 0.24 0.48 0.92
CA PRO A 22 -0.28 -0.64 1.69
C PRO A 22 0.29 -0.75 3.12
N LEU A 23 1.40 -0.07 3.42
CA LEU A 23 2.07 -0.07 4.74
C LEU A 23 1.61 1.05 5.65
N LEU A 24 0.85 2.01 5.14
CA LEU A 24 0.38 3.14 5.94
C LEU A 24 -0.66 2.70 6.98
N SER A 25 -0.84 3.50 8.01
CA SER A 25 -1.72 3.19 9.15
C SER A 25 -3.20 3.07 8.79
N ASP A 26 -3.59 3.59 7.62
CA ASP A 26 -4.88 3.33 7.01
C ASP A 26 -4.73 3.08 5.49
N LEU A 27 -5.74 2.47 4.91
CA LEU A 27 -5.71 2.09 3.49
C LEU A 27 -6.34 3.15 2.55
N GLU A 28 -6.52 4.38 3.03
CA GLU A 28 -7.13 5.46 2.23
C GLU A 28 -6.26 5.81 1.02
N GLU A 29 -4.95 5.96 1.24
CA GLU A 29 -4.01 6.27 0.17
C GLU A 29 -3.90 5.14 -0.85
N LEU A 30 -3.91 3.88 -0.39
CA LEU A 30 -3.99 2.73 -1.28
C LEU A 30 -5.25 2.79 -2.17
N ARG A 31 -6.39 3.10 -1.57
CA ARG A 31 -7.66 3.29 -2.29
C ARG A 31 -7.53 4.35 -3.38
N GLU A 32 -7.06 5.54 -3.00
CA GLU A 32 -6.94 6.68 -3.92
C GLU A 32 -6.02 6.37 -5.11
N GLN A 33 -4.87 5.76 -4.86
CA GLN A 33 -3.92 5.43 -5.93
C GLN A 33 -4.42 4.33 -6.87
N VAL A 34 -5.11 3.31 -6.33
CA VAL A 34 -5.70 2.24 -7.17
C VAL A 34 -6.86 2.80 -8.00
N GLU A 35 -7.67 3.72 -7.46
CA GLU A 35 -8.70 4.41 -8.25
C GLU A 35 -8.08 5.28 -9.34
N GLU A 36 -6.97 5.98 -9.06
CA GLU A 36 -6.24 6.76 -10.06
C GLU A 36 -5.71 5.87 -11.18
N SER A 37 -5.10 4.75 -10.84
CA SER A 37 -4.65 3.74 -11.80
C SER A 37 -5.81 3.23 -12.66
N ARG A 38 -6.93 2.85 -12.04
CA ARG A 38 -8.13 2.37 -12.75
C ARG A 38 -8.67 3.41 -13.73
N LYS A 39 -8.68 4.68 -13.33
CA LYS A 39 -9.07 5.79 -14.20
C LYS A 39 -8.14 5.95 -15.39
N ILE A 40 -6.83 5.91 -15.19
CA ILE A 40 -5.84 6.02 -16.26
C ILE A 40 -5.96 4.85 -17.25
N LEU A 41 -6.18 3.62 -16.77
CA LEU A 41 -6.41 2.46 -17.64
C LEU A 41 -7.66 2.65 -18.49
N TRP A 42 -8.71 3.24 -17.95
CA TRP A 42 -9.90 3.61 -18.71
C TRP A 42 -9.64 4.72 -19.72
N ASP A 43 -9.01 5.82 -19.30
CA ASP A 43 -8.78 7.01 -20.13
C ASP A 43 -7.87 6.70 -21.33
N ILE A 44 -6.84 5.86 -21.14
CA ILE A 44 -5.87 5.53 -22.20
C ILE A 44 -6.33 4.36 -23.07
N PHE A 45 -6.91 3.32 -22.48
CA PHE A 45 -7.17 2.05 -23.16
C PHE A 45 -8.66 1.71 -23.28
N GLY A 46 -9.57 2.47 -22.65
CA GLY A 46 -10.98 2.10 -22.53
C GLY A 46 -11.19 0.79 -21.75
N PHE A 47 -10.21 0.40 -20.92
CA PHE A 47 -10.21 -0.87 -20.22
C PHE A 47 -10.67 -0.72 -18.77
N GLN A 48 -11.74 -1.42 -18.41
CA GLN A 48 -12.23 -1.47 -17.04
C GLN A 48 -11.54 -2.62 -16.28
N ALA A 49 -10.55 -2.29 -15.48
CA ALA A 49 -9.84 -3.26 -14.66
C ALA A 49 -10.76 -3.91 -13.61
N LYS A 50 -10.82 -5.24 -13.62
CA LYS A 50 -11.59 -6.05 -12.67
C LYS A 50 -10.70 -6.74 -11.65
N THR A 51 -9.40 -6.80 -11.92
CA THR A 51 -8.36 -7.35 -11.06
C THR A 51 -7.55 -6.22 -10.45
N ALA A 52 -7.24 -6.32 -9.16
CA ALA A 52 -6.35 -5.41 -8.46
C ALA A 52 -5.09 -6.13 -7.97
N GLU A 53 -4.07 -5.34 -7.72
CA GLU A 53 -2.82 -5.74 -7.09
C GLU A 53 -2.36 -4.60 -6.17
N ALA A 54 -1.85 -4.92 -4.99
CA ALA A 54 -1.09 -3.93 -4.24
C ALA A 54 0.39 -4.03 -4.61
N THR A 55 1.09 -2.89 -4.55
CA THR A 55 2.53 -2.82 -4.76
C THR A 55 3.23 -4.01 -4.09
N GLU A 56 4.19 -4.62 -4.80
CA GLU A 56 5.03 -5.71 -4.28
C GLU A 56 4.25 -6.96 -3.85
N LEU A 57 3.08 -7.19 -4.45
CA LEU A 57 2.15 -8.26 -4.07
C LEU A 57 1.79 -8.23 -2.57
N ILE A 58 1.89 -7.06 -1.91
CA ILE A 58 1.55 -6.90 -0.50
C ILE A 58 0.07 -7.22 -0.30
N TYR A 59 -0.20 -8.12 0.65
CA TYR A 59 -1.56 -8.55 0.90
C TYR A 59 -1.80 -8.88 2.38
N ASN A 60 -2.99 -8.53 2.82
CA ASN A 60 -3.64 -9.03 4.03
C ASN A 60 -5.18 -8.95 3.87
N ASN A 61 -5.90 -9.42 4.86
CA ASN A 61 -7.37 -9.47 4.81
C ASN A 61 -8.02 -8.08 4.66
N ASP A 62 -7.41 -7.02 5.20
CA ASP A 62 -7.95 -5.66 5.10
C ASP A 62 -7.81 -5.11 3.66
N ILE A 63 -6.69 -5.38 3.01
CA ILE A 63 -6.47 -5.07 1.59
C ILE A 63 -7.46 -5.84 0.72
N GLY A 64 -7.68 -7.13 1.00
CA GLY A 64 -8.68 -7.92 0.28
C GLY A 64 -10.09 -7.34 0.41
N ARG A 65 -10.52 -6.97 1.62
CA ARG A 65 -11.80 -6.30 1.86
C ARG A 65 -11.90 -4.94 1.17
N LEU A 66 -10.81 -4.17 1.18
CA LEU A 66 -10.74 -2.89 0.46
C LEU A 66 -11.01 -3.10 -1.02
N PHE A 67 -10.26 -3.95 -1.70
CA PHE A 67 -10.44 -4.19 -3.14
C PHE A 67 -11.83 -4.70 -3.48
N TRP A 68 -12.38 -5.59 -2.67
CA TRP A 68 -13.76 -6.03 -2.84
C TRP A 68 -14.76 -4.88 -2.69
N SER A 69 -14.59 -3.99 -1.70
CA SER A 69 -15.43 -2.81 -1.49
C SER A 69 -15.36 -1.80 -2.64
N MET A 70 -14.23 -1.78 -3.39
CA MET A 70 -14.02 -0.98 -4.60
C MET A 70 -14.64 -1.64 -5.86
N GLY A 71 -15.23 -2.83 -5.73
CA GLY A 71 -15.90 -3.55 -6.80
C GLY A 71 -14.99 -4.43 -7.67
N PHE A 72 -13.73 -4.65 -7.28
CA PHE A 72 -12.88 -5.63 -7.94
C PHE A 72 -13.42 -7.05 -7.74
N LYS A 73 -13.18 -7.92 -8.72
CA LYS A 73 -13.60 -9.33 -8.71
C LYS A 73 -12.48 -10.25 -8.27
N SER A 74 -11.26 -9.86 -8.54
CA SER A 74 -10.06 -10.64 -8.27
C SER A 74 -8.91 -9.76 -7.79
N CYS A 75 -7.96 -10.40 -7.12
CA CYS A 75 -6.67 -9.84 -6.72
C CYS A 75 -5.59 -10.91 -6.95
N VAL A 76 -4.40 -10.46 -7.32
CA VAL A 76 -3.22 -11.30 -7.39
C VAL A 76 -2.30 -11.00 -6.22
N THR A 77 -1.68 -12.02 -5.66
CA THR A 77 -0.74 -11.91 -4.53
C THR A 77 0.19 -13.11 -4.46
N GLU A 78 1.09 -13.13 -3.48
CA GLU A 78 2.07 -14.19 -3.31
C GLU A 78 1.46 -15.46 -2.67
N GLY A 79 1.91 -16.62 -3.12
CA GLY A 79 1.57 -17.92 -2.56
C GLY A 79 2.51 -18.33 -1.43
N VAL A 80 2.30 -17.82 -0.22
CA VAL A 80 3.21 -17.98 0.90
C VAL A 80 2.96 -19.30 1.64
N GLU A 81 4.01 -20.15 1.78
CA GLU A 81 3.89 -21.48 2.36
C GLU A 81 3.38 -21.49 3.81
N ARG A 82 3.81 -20.51 4.66
CA ARG A 82 3.34 -20.46 6.05
C ARG A 82 1.84 -20.22 6.17
N ILE A 83 1.24 -19.53 5.17
CA ILE A 83 -0.21 -19.27 5.10
C ILE A 83 -0.95 -20.44 4.42
N LEU A 84 -0.37 -20.98 3.36
CA LEU A 84 -0.93 -22.12 2.65
C LEU A 84 -0.89 -23.42 3.48
N ALA A 85 0.12 -23.58 4.31
CA ALA A 85 0.43 -24.83 5.02
C ALA A 85 0.60 -26.00 4.03
N TRP A 86 -0.27 -26.99 4.08
CA TRP A 86 -0.24 -28.16 3.16
C TRP A 86 -0.90 -27.88 1.80
N ARG A 87 -1.57 -26.72 1.62
CA ARG A 87 -2.29 -26.37 0.40
C ARG A 87 -1.32 -25.90 -0.69
N SER A 88 -1.75 -26.00 -1.95
CA SER A 88 -0.98 -25.54 -3.11
C SER A 88 -1.43 -24.15 -3.57
N PRO A 89 -0.54 -23.29 -4.07
CA PRO A 89 -0.92 -22.02 -4.72
C PRO A 89 -1.65 -22.24 -6.06
N ASN A 90 -1.65 -23.45 -6.59
CA ASN A 90 -2.16 -23.77 -7.95
C ASN A 90 -3.68 -23.92 -8.00
N TYR A 91 -4.40 -23.16 -7.19
CA TYR A 91 -5.86 -23.08 -7.16
C TYR A 91 -6.32 -21.64 -6.96
N VAL A 92 -7.57 -21.36 -7.35
CA VAL A 92 -8.23 -20.11 -6.97
C VAL A 92 -8.60 -20.17 -5.49
N TYR A 93 -8.38 -19.09 -4.76
CA TYR A 93 -8.80 -18.92 -3.37
C TYR A 93 -9.81 -17.78 -3.24
N SER A 94 -10.50 -17.70 -2.12
CA SER A 94 -11.31 -16.53 -1.73
C SER A 94 -10.58 -15.75 -0.64
N ALA A 95 -10.71 -14.43 -0.66
CA ALA A 95 -10.27 -13.58 0.44
C ALA A 95 -11.09 -13.85 1.70
N TYR A 96 -10.49 -13.61 2.87
CA TYR A 96 -11.20 -13.76 4.13
C TYR A 96 -12.27 -12.68 4.31
N GLY A 97 -13.50 -13.12 4.55
CA GLY A 97 -14.64 -12.25 4.86
C GLY A 97 -15.29 -11.54 3.67
N CYS A 98 -14.92 -11.89 2.42
CA CYS A 98 -15.56 -11.36 1.21
C CYS A 98 -15.40 -12.29 0.00
N ASP A 99 -16.11 -12.01 -1.10
CA ASP A 99 -16.14 -12.85 -2.31
C ASP A 99 -15.04 -12.50 -3.34
N LEU A 100 -14.04 -11.73 -2.94
CA LEU A 100 -12.89 -11.45 -3.81
C LEU A 100 -12.12 -12.74 -4.10
N LYS A 101 -11.87 -13.02 -5.37
CA LYS A 101 -11.06 -14.18 -5.79
C LYS A 101 -9.58 -13.83 -5.78
N LEU A 102 -8.75 -14.78 -5.35
CA LEU A 102 -7.31 -14.62 -5.27
C LEU A 102 -6.62 -15.63 -6.17
N LEU A 103 -5.67 -15.15 -6.99
CA LEU A 103 -4.67 -15.98 -7.65
C LEU A 103 -3.35 -15.80 -6.90
N LEU A 104 -2.76 -16.92 -6.52
CA LEU A 104 -1.55 -16.95 -5.71
C LEU A 104 -0.34 -17.29 -6.59
N ARG A 105 0.68 -16.42 -6.56
CA ARG A 105 1.90 -16.62 -7.31
C ARG A 105 2.56 -17.95 -6.93
N ASN A 106 2.84 -18.79 -7.93
CA ASN A 106 3.72 -19.93 -7.74
C ASN A 106 5.17 -19.43 -7.77
N TYR A 107 5.68 -19.05 -6.59
CA TYR A 107 6.98 -18.40 -6.50
C TYR A 107 8.12 -19.30 -6.99
N ARG A 108 8.05 -20.62 -6.77
CA ARG A 108 9.12 -21.54 -7.19
C ARG A 108 9.32 -21.48 -8.70
N LEU A 109 8.26 -21.66 -9.46
CA LEU A 109 8.32 -21.59 -10.92
C LEU A 109 8.60 -20.18 -11.43
N SER A 110 8.05 -19.14 -10.80
CA SER A 110 8.33 -17.76 -11.16
C SER A 110 9.81 -17.41 -10.93
N ASP A 111 10.37 -17.79 -9.78
CA ASP A 111 11.76 -17.51 -9.40
C ASP A 111 12.77 -18.33 -10.21
N ASP A 112 12.37 -19.50 -10.73
CA ASP A 112 13.19 -20.28 -11.67
C ASP A 112 13.51 -19.49 -12.95
N VAL A 113 12.56 -18.68 -13.42
CA VAL A 113 12.77 -17.79 -14.56
C VAL A 113 13.38 -16.47 -14.11
N ALA A 114 12.83 -15.82 -13.06
CA ALA A 114 13.24 -14.48 -12.66
C ALA A 114 14.68 -14.40 -12.12
N PHE A 115 15.16 -15.43 -11.41
CA PHE A 115 16.45 -15.38 -10.72
C PHE A 115 17.42 -16.47 -11.14
N ARG A 116 16.95 -17.63 -11.60
CA ARG A 116 17.83 -18.80 -11.84
C ARG A 116 18.16 -19.02 -13.31
N PHE A 117 17.43 -18.40 -14.23
CA PHE A 117 17.49 -18.65 -15.68
C PHE A 117 18.91 -18.63 -16.23
N SER A 118 19.74 -17.66 -15.88
CA SER A 118 21.12 -17.50 -16.36
C SER A 118 22.18 -18.04 -15.40
N ASN A 119 21.77 -18.68 -14.29
CA ASN A 119 22.70 -19.25 -13.31
C ASN A 119 23.23 -20.60 -13.79
N ALA A 120 24.43 -20.61 -14.37
CA ALA A 120 25.08 -21.83 -14.86
C ALA A 120 25.42 -22.86 -13.75
N ALA A 121 25.43 -22.44 -12.48
CA ALA A 121 25.66 -23.35 -11.32
C ALA A 121 24.36 -24.01 -10.84
N TRP A 122 23.20 -23.59 -11.36
CA TRP A 122 21.94 -24.22 -11.01
C TRP A 122 21.83 -25.62 -11.64
N ASP A 123 21.43 -26.59 -10.88
CA ASP A 123 21.35 -27.99 -11.28
C ASP A 123 20.36 -28.25 -12.45
N GLN A 124 19.42 -27.32 -12.64
CA GLN A 124 18.46 -27.34 -13.74
C GLN A 124 18.86 -26.47 -14.94
N TYR A 125 20.06 -25.88 -14.93
CA TYR A 125 20.57 -25.12 -16.07
C TYR A 125 20.96 -26.04 -17.25
N PRO A 126 20.70 -25.67 -18.53
CA PRO A 126 19.91 -24.50 -18.95
C PRO A 126 18.41 -24.75 -18.80
N LEU A 127 17.66 -23.67 -18.50
CA LEU A 127 16.21 -23.69 -18.52
C LEU A 127 15.70 -23.40 -19.93
N THR A 128 15.12 -24.42 -20.58
CA THR A 128 14.53 -24.28 -21.93
C THR A 128 13.00 -24.21 -21.86
N ALA A 129 12.37 -23.65 -22.87
CA ALA A 129 10.92 -23.47 -22.90
C ALA A 129 10.14 -24.79 -22.80
N ASP A 130 10.61 -25.85 -23.48
CA ASP A 130 10.02 -27.19 -23.43
C ASP A 130 10.13 -27.82 -22.05
N LYS A 131 11.31 -27.68 -21.38
CA LYS A 131 11.56 -28.14 -20.02
C LYS A 131 10.62 -27.47 -19.02
N TYR A 132 10.52 -26.11 -19.11
CA TYR A 132 9.64 -25.35 -18.25
C TYR A 132 8.16 -25.66 -18.49
N ALA A 133 7.75 -25.79 -19.74
CA ALA A 133 6.39 -26.20 -20.09
C ALA A 133 6.05 -27.61 -19.55
N ASN A 134 7.03 -28.55 -19.52
CA ASN A 134 6.83 -29.85 -18.87
C ASN A 134 6.59 -29.72 -17.38
N TRP A 135 7.33 -28.85 -16.69
CA TRP A 135 7.14 -28.60 -15.26
C TRP A 135 5.75 -28.04 -14.96
N ILE A 136 5.33 -27.03 -15.75
CA ILE A 136 3.99 -26.44 -15.59
C ILE A 136 2.90 -27.50 -15.84
N ALA A 137 3.01 -28.29 -16.92
CA ALA A 137 2.04 -29.33 -17.25
C ALA A 137 1.95 -30.44 -16.20
N ALA A 138 3.05 -30.71 -15.48
CA ALA A 138 3.11 -31.70 -14.41
C ALA A 138 2.65 -31.17 -13.05
N CYS A 139 2.43 -29.85 -12.88
CA CYS A 139 1.96 -29.29 -11.63
C CYS A 139 0.56 -29.77 -11.27
N PRO A 140 0.36 -30.30 -10.04
CA PRO A 140 -0.99 -30.59 -9.58
C PRO A 140 -1.77 -29.31 -9.31
N GLY A 141 -3.06 -29.30 -9.60
CA GLY A 141 -3.97 -28.17 -9.38
C GLY A 141 -4.78 -27.82 -10.59
N ASP A 142 -5.57 -26.75 -10.50
CA ASP A 142 -6.45 -26.28 -11.57
C ASP A 142 -5.72 -25.30 -12.52
N LEU A 143 -4.75 -24.54 -11.98
CA LEU A 143 -4.00 -23.51 -12.70
C LEU A 143 -2.62 -23.29 -12.06
N VAL A 144 -1.72 -22.64 -12.79
CA VAL A 144 -0.45 -22.11 -12.25
C VAL A 144 -0.41 -20.61 -12.56
N PHE A 145 -0.31 -19.77 -11.52
CA PHE A 145 -0.13 -18.34 -11.69
C PHE A 145 1.36 -17.99 -11.59
N ILE A 146 1.90 -17.53 -12.72
CA ILE A 146 3.30 -17.09 -12.84
C ILE A 146 3.31 -15.57 -12.89
N ALA A 147 4.12 -14.95 -12.05
CA ALA A 147 4.32 -13.51 -12.01
C ALA A 147 5.78 -13.16 -11.77
N MET A 148 6.29 -12.17 -12.50
CA MET A 148 7.65 -11.66 -12.38
C MET A 148 7.72 -10.28 -13.03
N ASP A 149 8.77 -9.53 -12.74
CA ASP A 149 9.04 -8.24 -13.33
C ASP A 149 9.28 -8.36 -14.83
N PHE A 150 8.86 -7.34 -15.56
CA PHE A 150 9.03 -7.30 -17.01
C PHE A 150 10.53 -7.21 -17.39
N GLU A 151 11.31 -6.58 -16.54
CA GLU A 151 12.76 -6.41 -16.61
C GLU A 151 13.52 -7.75 -16.60
N THR A 152 12.89 -8.83 -16.13
CA THR A 152 13.41 -10.20 -16.24
C THR A 152 13.88 -10.48 -17.68
N PHE A 153 13.14 -9.96 -18.68
CA PHE A 153 13.34 -10.26 -20.10
C PHE A 153 14.15 -9.17 -20.81
N GLY A 154 15.43 -9.14 -20.61
CA GLY A 154 16.38 -8.28 -21.33
C GLY A 154 17.25 -7.39 -20.46
N GLU A 155 16.89 -7.18 -19.20
CA GLU A 155 17.68 -6.41 -18.21
C GLU A 155 18.29 -7.32 -17.15
N HIS A 156 17.48 -8.04 -16.36
CA HIS A 156 18.02 -8.99 -15.37
C HIS A 156 18.71 -10.18 -16.05
N HIS A 157 18.11 -10.69 -17.10
CA HIS A 157 18.72 -11.67 -18.00
C HIS A 157 18.89 -11.05 -19.39
N HIS A 158 20.12 -10.73 -19.73
CA HIS A 158 20.46 -10.13 -21.02
C HIS A 158 20.10 -11.05 -22.20
N PRO A 159 19.87 -10.48 -23.42
CA PRO A 159 19.43 -11.26 -24.59
C PRO A 159 20.34 -12.46 -24.93
N GLU A 160 21.65 -12.34 -24.72
CA GLU A 160 22.64 -13.40 -24.96
C GLU A 160 22.51 -14.61 -24.05
N THR A 161 21.76 -14.52 -22.96
CA THR A 161 21.42 -15.67 -22.12
C THR A 161 20.39 -16.61 -22.76
N GLY A 162 19.72 -16.14 -23.84
CA GLY A 162 18.63 -16.88 -24.50
C GLY A 162 17.24 -16.62 -23.90
N ILE A 163 17.11 -15.68 -22.94
CA ILE A 163 15.82 -15.40 -22.25
C ILE A 163 14.71 -14.97 -23.21
N LEU A 164 15.04 -14.19 -24.25
CA LEU A 164 14.07 -13.73 -25.25
C LEU A 164 13.62 -14.88 -26.15
N GLU A 165 14.49 -15.82 -26.50
CA GLU A 165 14.10 -17.03 -27.23
C GLU A 165 13.27 -17.95 -26.35
N PHE A 166 13.60 -18.10 -25.07
CA PHE A 166 12.76 -18.81 -24.09
C PHE A 166 11.34 -18.23 -24.08
N LEU A 167 11.18 -16.90 -23.92
CA LEU A 167 9.87 -16.24 -23.92
C LEU A 167 9.12 -16.44 -25.23
N ARG A 168 9.83 -16.39 -26.37
CA ARG A 168 9.26 -16.59 -27.70
C ARG A 168 8.67 -17.99 -27.89
N TRP A 169 9.35 -19.02 -27.39
CA TRP A 169 8.95 -20.41 -27.59
C TRP A 169 7.99 -20.92 -26.50
N LEU A 170 8.01 -20.34 -25.32
CA LEU A 170 7.20 -20.81 -24.19
C LEU A 170 5.71 -20.98 -24.52
N PRO A 171 5.01 -20.05 -25.20
CA PRO A 171 3.59 -20.22 -25.51
C PRO A 171 3.31 -21.43 -26.42
N TRP A 172 4.23 -21.71 -27.35
CA TRP A 172 4.11 -22.86 -28.24
C TRP A 172 4.32 -24.19 -27.51
N GLU A 173 5.30 -24.24 -26.63
CA GLU A 173 5.60 -25.41 -25.82
C GLU A 173 4.46 -25.70 -24.82
N LEU A 174 3.89 -24.68 -24.20
CA LEU A 174 2.72 -24.82 -23.34
C LEU A 174 1.53 -25.38 -24.12
N ALA A 175 1.24 -24.83 -25.30
CA ALA A 175 0.15 -25.30 -26.14
C ALA A 175 0.35 -26.76 -26.61
N ALA A 176 1.58 -27.14 -26.98
CA ALA A 176 1.95 -28.51 -27.35
C ALA A 176 1.69 -29.53 -26.22
N LYS A 177 1.73 -29.08 -24.97
CA LYS A 177 1.44 -29.91 -23.78
C LYS A 177 -0.01 -29.81 -23.31
N GLY A 178 -0.87 -29.14 -24.07
CA GLY A 178 -2.28 -28.97 -23.73
C GLY A 178 -2.54 -27.96 -22.61
N VAL A 179 -1.52 -27.18 -22.20
CA VAL A 179 -1.67 -26.11 -21.22
C VAL A 179 -2.27 -24.89 -21.91
N LYS A 180 -3.38 -24.39 -21.38
CA LYS A 180 -4.04 -23.17 -21.88
C LYS A 180 -3.63 -21.99 -21.04
N THR A 181 -3.23 -20.90 -21.70
CA THR A 181 -3.03 -19.61 -21.04
C THR A 181 -4.37 -18.90 -20.87
N LEU A 182 -4.58 -18.27 -19.72
CA LEU A 182 -5.79 -17.54 -19.35
C LEU A 182 -5.43 -16.19 -18.77
N THR A 183 -6.32 -15.22 -18.91
CA THR A 183 -6.25 -14.00 -18.09
C THR A 183 -6.69 -14.31 -16.65
N VAL A 184 -6.42 -13.40 -15.72
CA VAL A 184 -6.84 -13.57 -14.32
C VAL A 184 -8.36 -13.67 -14.22
N GLY A 185 -9.09 -12.80 -14.95
CA GLY A 185 -10.55 -12.83 -15.00
C GLY A 185 -11.08 -14.14 -15.53
N GLU A 186 -10.55 -14.63 -16.67
CA GLU A 186 -10.95 -15.94 -17.23
C GLU A 186 -10.69 -17.10 -16.24
N ALA A 187 -9.57 -17.06 -15.53
CA ALA A 187 -9.24 -18.10 -14.54
C ALA A 187 -10.20 -18.08 -13.35
N THR A 188 -10.51 -16.89 -12.82
CA THR A 188 -11.40 -16.73 -11.66
C THR A 188 -12.88 -16.98 -12.00
N ASP A 189 -13.29 -16.74 -13.23
CA ASP A 189 -14.63 -17.09 -13.72
C ASP A 189 -14.78 -18.61 -13.94
N LYS A 190 -13.70 -19.26 -14.41
CA LYS A 190 -13.71 -20.69 -14.76
C LYS A 190 -13.61 -21.60 -13.54
N TYR A 191 -12.74 -21.27 -12.59
CA TYR A 191 -12.42 -22.15 -11.47
C TYR A 191 -13.09 -21.69 -10.18
N ARG A 192 -13.61 -22.65 -9.41
CA ARG A 192 -14.16 -22.38 -8.08
C ARG A 192 -13.06 -22.17 -7.06
N SER A 193 -13.35 -21.40 -6.04
CA SER A 193 -12.45 -21.25 -4.89
C SER A 193 -12.27 -22.59 -4.17
N MET A 194 -11.02 -22.95 -3.91
CA MET A 194 -10.63 -24.15 -3.15
C MET A 194 -10.69 -23.94 -1.63
N GLY A 195 -10.85 -22.70 -1.20
CA GLY A 195 -10.91 -22.31 0.22
C GLY A 195 -10.54 -20.86 0.44
N VAL A 196 -10.44 -20.47 1.70
CA VAL A 196 -10.08 -19.11 2.11
C VAL A 196 -8.56 -19.00 2.27
N TYR A 197 -7.99 -17.93 1.70
CA TYR A 197 -6.61 -17.51 1.97
C TYR A 197 -6.66 -16.43 3.04
N ASP A 198 -6.43 -16.84 4.29
CA ASP A 198 -6.55 -16.01 5.47
C ASP A 198 -5.18 -15.45 5.86
N VAL A 199 -5.00 -14.15 5.65
CA VAL A 199 -3.78 -13.41 5.97
C VAL A 199 -4.13 -12.28 6.91
N PRO A 200 -4.00 -12.48 8.23
CA PRO A 200 -4.33 -11.44 9.20
C PRO A 200 -3.38 -10.24 9.08
N PRO A 201 -3.81 -9.00 9.44
CA PRO A 201 -3.00 -7.79 9.25
C PRO A 201 -1.62 -7.81 9.92
N TRP A 202 -1.47 -8.55 11.02
CA TRP A 202 -0.17 -8.69 11.70
C TRP A 202 0.79 -9.70 11.04
N ASP A 203 0.32 -10.47 10.06
CA ASP A 203 1.10 -11.40 9.24
C ASP A 203 1.01 -11.02 7.75
N THR A 204 0.96 -9.71 7.46
CA THR A 204 0.93 -9.17 6.09
C THR A 204 2.09 -9.75 5.29
N ILE A 205 1.76 -10.20 4.08
CA ILE A 205 2.70 -10.86 3.16
C ILE A 205 3.12 -9.93 2.01
N SER A 206 4.22 -10.30 1.36
CA SER A 206 4.68 -9.75 0.08
C SER A 206 5.40 -10.83 -0.72
N TRP A 207 5.87 -10.51 -1.92
CA TRP A 207 6.72 -11.43 -2.70
C TRP A 207 8.22 -11.30 -2.39
N ALA A 208 8.62 -10.24 -1.66
CA ALA A 208 10.03 -9.92 -1.47
C ALA A 208 10.72 -10.86 -0.48
N ASP A 209 11.96 -11.15 -0.81
CA ASP A 209 12.91 -11.92 -0.03
C ASP A 209 12.42 -13.34 0.33
N VAL A 210 13.19 -14.04 1.16
CA VAL A 210 12.84 -15.38 1.61
C VAL A 210 11.71 -15.35 2.65
N GLU A 211 11.66 -14.28 3.44
CA GLU A 211 10.69 -14.10 4.53
C GLU A 211 9.25 -13.87 4.02
N LYS A 212 9.12 -13.27 2.83
CA LYS A 212 7.83 -12.95 2.21
C LYS A 212 6.89 -12.19 3.16
N ASP A 213 7.48 -11.17 3.82
CA ASP A 213 6.83 -10.26 4.73
C ASP A 213 7.14 -8.79 4.36
N LEU A 214 6.93 -7.85 5.28
CA LEU A 214 7.17 -6.43 5.02
C LEU A 214 8.60 -5.97 5.33
N SER A 215 9.49 -6.88 5.75
CA SER A 215 10.83 -6.50 6.21
C SER A 215 11.76 -5.96 5.12
N ALA A 216 11.40 -6.13 3.84
CA ALA A 216 12.09 -5.48 2.73
C ALA A 216 11.95 -3.95 2.76
N TRP A 217 10.83 -3.41 3.28
CA TRP A 217 10.52 -1.96 3.30
C TRP A 217 10.42 -1.37 4.70
N ALA A 218 10.18 -2.16 5.73
CA ALA A 218 9.99 -1.72 7.12
C ALA A 218 10.79 -2.53 8.15
N GLY A 219 11.78 -3.32 7.72
CA GLY A 219 12.54 -4.22 8.57
C GLY A 219 13.56 -3.53 9.47
N SER A 220 14.18 -2.44 9.01
CA SER A 220 15.19 -1.69 9.76
C SER A 220 14.61 -0.48 10.47
N ASP A 221 15.35 0.05 11.47
CA ASP A 221 14.97 1.30 12.14
C ASP A 221 14.97 2.49 11.17
N LEU A 222 15.89 2.51 10.19
CA LEU A 222 15.96 3.56 9.16
C LEU A 222 14.67 3.58 8.34
N GLN A 223 14.27 2.42 7.85
CA GLN A 223 13.04 2.27 7.05
C GLN A 223 11.80 2.69 7.85
N ARG A 224 11.65 2.22 9.09
CA ARG A 224 10.51 2.57 9.95
C ARG A 224 10.42 4.07 10.23
N LYS A 225 11.56 4.71 10.50
CA LYS A 225 11.62 6.15 10.72
C LYS A 225 11.28 6.95 9.46
N ALA A 226 11.79 6.53 8.32
CA ALA A 226 11.45 7.15 7.05
C ALA A 226 9.94 7.03 6.75
N LEU A 227 9.36 5.84 6.99
CA LEU A 227 7.94 5.58 6.78
C LEU A 227 7.05 6.42 7.73
N GLU A 228 7.42 6.53 9.01
CA GLU A 228 6.72 7.39 9.98
C GLU A 228 6.66 8.85 9.51
N LEU A 229 7.80 9.42 9.11
CA LEU A 229 7.88 10.81 8.63
C LEU A 229 7.15 11.00 7.30
N TYR A 230 7.23 10.04 6.40
CA TYR A 230 6.49 10.04 5.15
C TYR A 230 4.97 10.06 5.40
N GLU A 231 4.48 9.20 6.30
CA GLU A 231 3.07 9.14 6.65
C GLU A 231 2.59 10.44 7.34
N GLU A 232 3.41 11.01 8.23
CA GLU A 232 3.09 12.25 8.94
C GLU A 232 2.98 13.43 7.96
N LEU A 233 3.94 13.59 7.05
CA LEU A 233 3.86 14.60 6.00
C LEU A 233 2.60 14.44 5.14
N GLY A 234 2.18 13.21 4.89
CA GLY A 234 0.98 12.89 4.09
C GLY A 234 -0.28 13.56 4.61
N MET A 235 -0.41 13.77 5.94
CA MET A 235 -1.55 14.47 6.53
C MET A 235 -1.69 15.89 5.97
N TYR A 236 -0.59 16.61 5.87
CA TYR A 236 -0.55 17.99 5.40
C TYR A 236 -0.52 18.08 3.87
N ALA A 237 0.25 17.23 3.22
CA ALA A 237 0.34 17.19 1.76
C ALA A 237 -1.03 16.91 1.10
N LYS A 238 -1.82 16.00 1.68
CA LYS A 238 -3.20 15.73 1.25
C LYS A 238 -4.13 16.92 1.48
N ALA A 239 -3.97 17.63 2.59
CA ALA A 239 -4.79 18.81 2.90
C ALA A 239 -4.51 19.99 1.95
N VAL A 240 -3.23 20.23 1.65
CA VAL A 240 -2.79 21.28 0.71
C VAL A 240 -3.15 20.89 -0.74
N GLY A 241 -2.87 19.63 -1.13
CA GLY A 241 -3.19 19.10 -2.46
C GLY A 241 -2.22 19.58 -3.57
N GLY A 242 -2.68 19.48 -4.82
CA GLY A 242 -1.96 19.98 -5.99
C GLY A 242 -0.61 19.27 -6.23
N GLU A 243 0.44 20.05 -6.49
CA GLU A 243 1.78 19.55 -6.72
C GLU A 243 2.41 18.91 -5.47
N TYR A 244 2.14 19.44 -4.29
CA TYR A 244 2.63 18.91 -3.02
C TYR A 244 2.15 17.48 -2.77
N LEU A 245 0.89 17.19 -3.08
CA LEU A 245 0.35 15.83 -3.03
C LEU A 245 1.06 14.91 -4.03
N ARG A 246 1.30 15.38 -5.26
CA ARG A 246 2.01 14.58 -6.27
C ARG A 246 3.45 14.28 -5.85
N HIS A 247 4.17 15.29 -5.34
CA HIS A 247 5.54 15.12 -4.86
C HIS A 247 5.60 14.14 -3.69
N TRP A 248 4.71 14.29 -2.70
CA TRP A 248 4.60 13.35 -1.60
C TRP A 248 4.34 11.93 -2.07
N ARG A 249 3.39 11.71 -2.99
CA ARG A 249 3.10 10.40 -3.57
C ARG A 249 4.30 9.79 -4.28
N SER A 250 5.02 10.59 -5.04
CA SER A 250 6.26 10.13 -5.72
C SER A 250 7.35 9.71 -4.74
N MET A 251 7.44 10.34 -3.58
CA MET A 251 8.38 9.92 -2.53
C MET A 251 7.98 8.59 -1.88
N GLY A 252 6.74 8.16 -2.04
CA GLY A 252 6.24 6.89 -1.53
C GLY A 252 6.61 5.67 -2.36
N ILE A 253 7.32 5.81 -3.49
CA ILE A 253 7.78 4.68 -4.33
C ILE A 253 8.49 3.65 -3.46
N SER A 254 8.15 2.36 -3.61
CA SER A 254 8.64 1.26 -2.77
C SER A 254 10.15 1.17 -2.74
N ASP A 255 10.82 1.41 -3.86
CA ASP A 255 12.28 1.38 -3.99
C ASP A 255 13.00 2.33 -3.04
N ASN A 256 12.42 3.51 -2.77
CA ASN A 256 13.03 4.45 -1.82
C ASN A 256 13.22 3.82 -0.44
N PHE A 257 12.30 2.97 -0.01
CA PHE A 257 12.36 2.26 1.26
C PHE A 257 13.18 0.97 1.14
N TYR A 258 13.09 0.27 0.01
CA TYR A 258 13.86 -0.94 -0.29
C TYR A 258 15.37 -0.69 -0.20
N TYR A 259 15.86 0.43 -0.73
CA TYR A 259 17.28 0.80 -0.71
C TYR A 259 17.83 1.09 0.69
N MET A 260 16.97 1.35 1.68
CA MET A 260 17.36 1.56 3.08
C MET A 260 17.44 0.26 3.87
N SER A 261 17.18 -0.90 3.26
CA SER A 261 17.22 -2.19 3.92
C SER A 261 18.64 -2.53 4.40
N SER A 262 18.77 -2.93 5.65
CA SER A 262 20.03 -3.38 6.25
C SER A 262 20.14 -4.91 6.32
N LYS A 263 19.36 -5.63 5.51
CA LYS A 263 19.42 -7.10 5.41
C LYS A 263 20.81 -7.57 4.98
N ARG A 264 21.17 -8.78 5.38
CA ARG A 264 22.45 -9.42 5.07
C ARG A 264 22.22 -10.78 4.40
N GLY A 265 23.29 -11.40 3.92
CA GLY A 265 23.21 -12.67 3.19
C GLY A 265 22.53 -12.52 1.83
N PRO A 266 21.92 -13.59 1.30
CA PRO A 266 21.34 -13.59 -0.05
C PRO A 266 20.33 -12.45 -0.29
N SER A 267 19.43 -12.19 0.66
CA SER A 267 18.49 -11.06 0.55
C SER A 267 19.21 -9.71 0.51
N GLY A 268 20.24 -9.52 1.37
CA GLY A 268 21.04 -8.29 1.37
C GLY A 268 21.83 -8.07 0.06
N GLU A 269 22.29 -9.16 -0.57
CA GLU A 269 22.93 -9.09 -1.88
C GLU A 269 21.98 -8.61 -2.97
N VAL A 270 20.73 -9.06 -2.96
CA VAL A 270 19.67 -8.61 -3.86
C VAL A 270 19.36 -7.13 -3.66
N HIS A 271 19.19 -6.69 -2.41
CA HIS A 271 18.98 -5.27 -2.09
C HIS A 271 20.15 -4.39 -2.57
N THR A 272 21.39 -4.87 -2.40
CA THR A 272 22.59 -4.14 -2.87
C THR A 272 22.67 -4.08 -4.40
N TYR A 273 22.26 -5.15 -5.08
CA TYR A 273 22.24 -5.20 -6.55
C TYR A 273 21.31 -4.14 -7.15
N PHE A 274 20.10 -3.99 -6.62
CA PHE A 274 19.12 -3.02 -7.13
C PHE A 274 19.37 -1.58 -6.66
N SER A 275 20.10 -1.39 -5.54
CA SER A 275 20.28 -0.07 -4.95
C SER A 275 21.31 0.77 -5.74
N PRO A 276 20.97 2.01 -6.16
CA PRO A 276 21.95 2.95 -6.70
C PRO A 276 22.88 3.51 -5.61
N PHE A 277 22.59 3.23 -4.34
CA PHE A 277 23.38 3.66 -3.19
C PHE A 277 24.32 2.53 -2.75
N LYS A 278 25.52 2.88 -2.31
CA LYS A 278 26.49 1.89 -1.81
C LYS A 278 26.07 1.31 -0.44
N GLU A 279 25.44 2.13 0.37
CA GLU A 279 25.08 1.81 1.75
C GLU A 279 23.65 2.25 2.07
N PRO A 280 22.90 1.48 2.88
CA PRO A 280 21.55 1.84 3.30
C PRO A 280 21.45 3.22 3.98
N LEU A 281 22.50 3.62 4.73
CA LEU A 281 22.54 4.92 5.38
C LEU A 281 22.60 6.06 4.36
N ASN A 282 23.28 5.90 3.23
CA ASN A 282 23.32 6.90 2.16
C ASN A 282 21.95 7.06 1.50
N ALA A 283 21.24 5.95 1.26
CA ALA A 283 19.87 5.96 0.77
C ALA A 283 18.95 6.72 1.74
N TYR A 284 19.02 6.37 3.02
CA TYR A 284 18.26 7.03 4.08
C TYR A 284 18.52 8.53 4.17
N THR A 285 19.79 8.93 4.19
CA THR A 285 20.18 10.36 4.31
C THR A 285 19.70 11.17 3.10
N SER A 286 19.85 10.61 1.88
CA SER A 286 19.39 11.26 0.66
C SER A 286 17.87 11.39 0.65
N TYR A 287 17.16 10.33 1.02
CA TYR A 287 15.69 10.34 1.12
C TYR A 287 15.19 11.35 2.16
N LEU A 288 15.78 11.36 3.36
CA LEU A 288 15.41 12.31 4.41
C LEU A 288 15.64 13.76 4.01
N SER A 289 16.74 14.05 3.32
CA SER A 289 17.01 15.41 2.83
C SER A 289 15.89 15.91 1.92
N LEU A 290 15.45 15.08 0.96
CA LEU A 290 14.35 15.42 0.06
C LEU A 290 13.01 15.51 0.82
N LEU A 291 12.75 14.55 1.71
CA LEU A 291 11.52 14.52 2.48
C LEU A 291 11.39 15.75 3.40
N THR A 292 12.50 16.17 4.04
CA THR A 292 12.53 17.34 4.91
C THR A 292 12.30 18.64 4.12
N SER A 293 12.93 18.78 2.94
CA SER A 293 12.67 19.93 2.06
C SER A 293 11.21 20.02 1.64
N LEU A 294 10.63 18.89 1.24
CA LEU A 294 9.20 18.84 0.89
C LEU A 294 8.32 19.14 2.12
N TYR A 295 8.72 18.68 3.30
CA TYR A 295 7.99 18.92 4.55
C TYR A 295 7.94 20.43 4.87
N GLU A 296 9.08 21.13 4.74
CA GLU A 296 9.18 22.57 4.94
C GLU A 296 8.25 23.32 3.97
N GLU A 297 8.31 23.03 2.67
CA GLU A 297 7.47 23.66 1.64
C GLU A 297 5.97 23.40 1.89
N VAL A 298 5.60 22.17 2.23
CA VAL A 298 4.22 21.81 2.55
C VAL A 298 3.70 22.54 3.77
N LEU A 299 4.51 22.61 4.84
CA LEU A 299 4.12 23.31 6.07
C LEU A 299 4.01 24.82 5.85
N GLU A 300 4.94 25.43 5.13
CA GLU A 300 4.85 26.85 4.79
C GLU A 300 3.52 27.13 4.08
N ARG A 301 3.18 26.34 3.06
CA ARG A 301 1.93 26.47 2.34
C ARG A 301 0.69 26.19 3.18
N TYR A 302 0.78 25.23 4.08
CA TYR A 302 -0.29 24.88 5.01
C TYR A 302 -0.58 26.02 5.99
N LEU A 303 0.48 26.61 6.57
CA LEU A 303 0.38 27.68 7.57
C LEU A 303 -0.14 29.01 6.98
N GLU A 304 0.07 29.28 5.67
CA GLU A 304 -0.50 30.46 5.00
C GLU A 304 -2.03 30.52 5.12
N LYS A 305 -2.71 29.40 5.24
CA LYS A 305 -4.17 29.25 5.29
C LYS A 305 -4.59 28.10 6.19
N VAL A 306 -4.04 28.08 7.40
CA VAL A 306 -4.28 26.99 8.36
C VAL A 306 -5.76 26.80 8.65
N GLU A 307 -6.53 27.87 8.74
CA GLU A 307 -7.97 27.85 8.98
C GLU A 307 -8.74 27.08 7.89
N LYS A 308 -8.23 27.07 6.67
CA LYS A 308 -8.81 26.31 5.54
C LYS A 308 -8.31 24.88 5.50
N TYR A 309 -6.99 24.69 5.62
CA TYR A 309 -6.39 23.38 5.40
C TYR A 309 -6.57 22.43 6.58
N ALA A 310 -6.64 22.94 7.82
CA ALA A 310 -6.85 22.14 9.02
C ALA A 310 -8.12 21.29 8.95
N TRP A 311 -9.18 21.77 8.32
CA TRP A 311 -10.42 21.00 8.14
C TRP A 311 -10.29 19.83 7.16
N LYS A 312 -9.26 19.82 6.34
CA LYS A 312 -8.97 18.75 5.38
C LYS A 312 -7.99 17.72 5.93
N VAL A 313 -7.29 18.04 7.02
CA VAL A 313 -6.34 17.12 7.65
C VAL A 313 -7.11 15.95 8.24
N LYS A 314 -6.69 14.73 7.86
CA LYS A 314 -7.07 13.48 8.49
C LYS A 314 -5.81 12.88 9.12
N THR A 315 -5.79 12.82 10.43
CA THR A 315 -4.61 12.37 11.17
C THR A 315 -4.36 10.88 10.99
N THR A 316 -3.11 10.46 11.18
CA THR A 316 -2.77 9.04 11.35
C THR A 316 -3.40 8.49 12.63
N GLN A 317 -3.41 7.18 12.80
CA GLN A 317 -3.89 6.55 14.04
C GLN A 317 -3.11 7.01 15.27
N LYS A 318 -1.80 7.25 15.11
CA LYS A 318 -0.89 7.73 16.16
C LYS A 318 -1.25 9.14 16.65
N HIS A 319 -1.70 10.01 15.74
CA HIS A 319 -2.02 11.40 16.02
C HIS A 319 -3.52 11.66 16.24
N ALA A 320 -4.33 10.59 16.29
CA ALA A 320 -5.75 10.71 16.57
C ALA A 320 -6.02 11.17 18.01
N PHE A 321 -7.07 11.97 18.20
CA PHE A 321 -7.51 12.44 19.50
C PHE A 321 -8.47 11.42 20.13
N ALA A 322 -8.15 10.94 21.33
CA ALA A 322 -9.00 10.03 22.09
C ALA A 322 -9.77 10.76 23.18
N PHE A 323 -11.10 10.75 23.08
CA PHE A 323 -11.96 11.11 24.18
C PHE A 323 -12.03 9.93 25.16
N THR A 324 -11.56 10.14 26.39
CA THR A 324 -11.48 9.08 27.39
C THR A 324 -12.28 9.42 28.64
N TRP A 325 -12.85 8.39 29.31
CA TRP A 325 -13.53 8.51 30.59
C TRP A 325 -13.18 7.34 31.49
N SER A 326 -12.77 7.62 32.71
CA SER A 326 -12.35 6.58 33.67
C SER A 326 -11.35 5.58 33.09
N GLY A 327 -10.39 6.07 32.29
CA GLY A 327 -9.35 5.26 31.64
C GLY A 327 -9.81 4.44 30.43
N LYS A 328 -11.07 4.58 30.00
CA LYS A 328 -11.58 3.92 28.79
C LYS A 328 -11.74 4.92 27.66
N GLU A 329 -11.36 4.52 26.46
CA GLU A 329 -11.63 5.28 25.24
C GLU A 329 -13.11 5.20 24.91
N ILE A 330 -13.76 6.36 24.76
CA ILE A 330 -15.17 6.53 24.42
C ILE A 330 -15.33 6.82 22.93
N TYR A 331 -14.43 7.65 22.37
CA TYR A 331 -14.46 8.03 20.97
C TYR A 331 -13.07 8.41 20.51
N ARG A 332 -12.75 8.11 19.25
CA ARG A 332 -11.49 8.49 18.61
C ARG A 332 -11.75 9.38 17.40
N ALA A 333 -11.25 10.60 17.44
CA ALA A 333 -11.38 11.59 16.38
C ALA A 333 -10.08 11.66 15.54
N ARG A 334 -10.22 11.66 14.23
CA ARG A 334 -9.09 11.79 13.30
C ARG A 334 -9.07 13.11 12.54
N CYS A 335 -10.12 13.93 12.64
CA CYS A 335 -10.21 15.24 12.02
C CYS A 335 -11.04 16.20 12.88
N LEU A 336 -11.00 17.49 12.58
CA LEU A 336 -11.79 18.51 13.30
C LEU A 336 -13.30 18.26 13.19
N SER A 337 -13.77 17.70 12.09
CA SER A 337 -15.19 17.33 11.94
C SER A 337 -15.61 16.23 12.91
N ASP A 338 -14.75 15.22 13.14
CA ASP A 338 -14.98 14.16 14.12
C ASP A 338 -15.04 14.74 15.54
N VAL A 339 -14.12 15.68 15.87
CA VAL A 339 -14.13 16.40 17.16
C VAL A 339 -15.43 17.16 17.35
N LEU A 340 -15.84 17.95 16.37
CA LEU A 340 -17.09 18.71 16.44
C LEU A 340 -18.30 17.81 16.68
N GLN A 341 -18.35 16.65 16.04
CA GLN A 341 -19.37 15.64 16.26
C GLN A 341 -19.27 15.03 17.67
N ALA A 342 -18.05 14.66 18.08
CA ALA A 342 -17.81 14.05 19.39
C ALA A 342 -18.23 14.98 20.53
N LEU A 343 -17.85 16.26 20.51
CA LEU A 343 -18.24 17.24 21.52
C LEU A 343 -19.76 17.36 21.71
N LYS A 344 -20.55 17.00 20.71
CA LYS A 344 -22.02 16.97 20.77
C LYS A 344 -22.60 15.65 21.26
N THR A 345 -21.83 14.55 21.25
CA THR A 345 -22.38 13.18 21.38
C THR A 345 -21.74 12.32 22.48
N VAL A 346 -20.48 12.56 22.90
CA VAL A 346 -19.74 11.69 23.84
C VAL A 346 -20.15 11.79 25.31
N GLY A 347 -21.11 12.66 25.63
CA GLY A 347 -21.47 12.99 27.02
C GLY A 347 -20.79 14.25 27.50
N LYS A 348 -21.55 15.06 28.26
CA LYS A 348 -21.13 16.41 28.66
C LYS A 348 -19.85 16.39 29.46
N GLU A 349 -19.73 15.51 30.45
CA GLU A 349 -18.58 15.41 31.34
C GLU A 349 -17.31 15.05 30.58
N VAL A 350 -17.37 14.13 29.61
CA VAL A 350 -16.23 13.71 28.77
C VAL A 350 -15.76 14.86 27.89
N ALA A 351 -16.71 15.55 27.25
CA ALA A 351 -16.43 16.69 26.40
C ALA A 351 -15.80 17.85 27.18
N GLU A 352 -16.40 18.22 28.34
CA GLU A 352 -15.89 19.29 29.22
C GLU A 352 -14.51 18.95 29.78
N GLU A 353 -14.26 17.72 30.24
CA GLU A 353 -12.95 17.31 30.74
C GLU A 353 -11.87 17.48 29.68
N SER A 354 -12.15 17.10 28.41
CA SER A 354 -11.19 17.21 27.30
C SER A 354 -10.76 18.65 27.03
N ILE A 355 -11.67 19.62 27.24
CA ILE A 355 -11.43 21.05 27.05
C ILE A 355 -10.79 21.67 28.29
N VAL A 356 -11.38 21.47 29.48
CA VAL A 356 -10.92 22.10 30.74
C VAL A 356 -9.50 21.67 31.11
N ARG A 357 -9.11 20.43 30.76
CA ARG A 357 -7.72 19.95 30.97
C ARG A 357 -6.75 20.35 29.87
N GLY A 358 -7.19 21.08 28.85
CA GLY A 358 -6.36 21.55 27.74
C GLY A 358 -5.92 20.44 26.78
N TYR A 359 -6.55 19.26 26.82
CA TYR A 359 -6.16 18.16 25.92
C TYR A 359 -6.50 18.48 24.47
N LEU A 360 -7.72 18.99 24.23
CA LEU A 360 -8.17 19.35 22.90
C LEU A 360 -7.35 20.50 22.30
N GLN A 361 -7.09 21.57 23.08
CA GLN A 361 -6.28 22.72 22.63
C GLN A 361 -4.87 22.29 22.24
N ARG A 362 -4.22 21.44 23.07
CA ARG A 362 -2.91 20.88 22.74
C ARG A 362 -2.94 20.08 21.43
N TRP A 363 -3.96 19.26 21.24
CA TRP A 363 -4.08 18.50 20.00
C TRP A 363 -4.29 19.41 18.78
N ILE A 364 -5.12 20.44 18.88
CA ILE A 364 -5.31 21.44 17.82
C ILE A 364 -3.99 22.19 17.55
N ARG A 365 -3.28 22.61 18.59
CA ARG A 365 -2.02 23.34 18.49
C ARG A 365 -0.91 22.52 17.82
N TYR A 366 -0.71 21.29 18.24
CA TYR A 366 0.44 20.48 17.80
C TYR A 366 0.17 19.60 16.59
N VAL A 367 -1.07 19.23 16.33
CA VAL A 367 -1.43 18.35 15.21
C VAL A 367 -2.02 19.14 14.03
N PHE A 368 -2.79 20.18 14.29
CA PHE A 368 -3.32 21.04 13.23
C PHE A 368 -2.53 22.34 13.08
N LEU A 369 -1.59 22.62 13.96
CA LEU A 369 -0.75 23.82 13.94
C LEU A 369 -1.60 25.12 13.96
N TRP A 370 -2.79 25.07 14.55
CA TRP A 370 -3.75 26.18 14.57
C TRP A 370 -3.78 26.82 15.95
N GLU A 371 -2.77 27.67 16.19
CA GLU A 371 -2.56 28.35 17.49
C GLU A 371 -3.74 29.23 17.86
N GLU A 372 -4.23 30.07 16.92
CA GLU A 372 -5.30 31.03 17.19
C GLU A 372 -6.61 30.37 17.65
N LEU A 373 -6.97 29.24 17.07
CA LEU A 373 -8.13 28.46 17.51
C LEU A 373 -7.90 27.88 18.90
N ALA A 374 -6.72 27.30 19.15
CA ALA A 374 -6.37 26.72 20.44
C ALA A 374 -6.39 27.77 21.56
N GLU A 375 -5.78 28.95 21.35
CA GLU A 375 -5.82 30.09 22.29
C GLU A 375 -7.25 30.61 22.53
N SER A 376 -8.09 30.63 21.50
CA SER A 376 -9.47 31.08 21.64
C SER A 376 -10.27 30.14 22.54
N ILE A 377 -10.00 28.83 22.45
CA ILE A 377 -10.60 27.84 23.35
C ILE A 377 -10.02 27.99 24.77
N ASP A 378 -8.70 28.22 24.93
CA ASP A 378 -8.10 28.45 26.21
C ASP A 378 -8.72 29.66 26.94
N ARG A 379 -8.92 30.78 26.22
CA ARG A 379 -9.60 31.98 26.76
C ARG A 379 -11.03 31.68 27.20
N ALA A 380 -11.79 30.89 26.43
CA ALA A 380 -13.15 30.51 26.82
C ALA A 380 -13.19 29.67 28.11
N VAL A 381 -12.16 28.86 28.36
CA VAL A 381 -12.02 28.09 29.63
C VAL A 381 -11.68 28.98 30.79
N GLU A 382 -10.82 29.99 30.58
CA GLU A 382 -10.45 30.97 31.60
C GLU A 382 -11.63 31.86 32.00
N GLU A 383 -12.44 32.29 31.03
CA GLU A 383 -13.62 33.13 31.25
C GLU A 383 -14.73 32.39 32.02
N ASP A 384 -15.10 31.21 31.58
CA ASP A 384 -16.13 30.42 32.25
C ASP A 384 -16.07 28.91 31.88
N LYS A 385 -15.62 28.11 32.83
CA LYS A 385 -15.57 26.65 32.71
C LYS A 385 -16.91 25.97 32.47
N VAL A 386 -18.02 26.58 32.86
CA VAL A 386 -19.36 26.01 32.74
C VAL A 386 -19.91 26.14 31.32
N THR A 387 -19.53 27.20 30.64
CA THR A 387 -20.02 27.48 29.27
C THR A 387 -18.97 27.17 28.18
N CYS A 388 -17.73 26.83 28.57
CA CYS A 388 -16.60 26.59 27.63
C CYS A 388 -16.93 25.55 26.56
N LEU A 389 -17.67 24.48 26.88
CA LEU A 389 -18.09 23.48 25.88
C LEU A 389 -18.96 24.10 24.78
N LYS A 390 -19.97 24.92 25.16
CA LYS A 390 -20.82 25.58 24.16
C LYS A 390 -20.03 26.59 23.33
N ALA A 391 -19.13 27.33 23.97
CA ALA A 391 -18.25 28.29 23.29
C ALA A 391 -17.33 27.58 22.29
N THR A 392 -16.70 26.48 22.68
CA THR A 392 -15.84 25.65 21.80
C THR A 392 -16.58 25.09 20.61
N ILE A 393 -17.79 24.52 20.81
CA ILE A 393 -18.62 24.01 19.72
C ILE A 393 -18.93 25.13 18.74
N LYS A 394 -19.34 26.33 19.23
CA LYS A 394 -19.65 27.48 18.39
C LYS A 394 -18.42 27.94 17.60
N MET A 395 -17.24 28.06 18.23
CA MET A 395 -15.99 28.43 17.55
C MET A 395 -15.66 27.47 16.39
N LEU A 396 -15.80 26.16 16.60
CA LEU A 396 -15.61 25.16 15.55
C LEU A 396 -16.65 25.25 14.43
N GLU A 397 -17.91 25.52 14.77
CA GLU A 397 -18.98 25.71 13.79
C GLU A 397 -18.75 26.98 12.94
N ASP A 398 -18.41 28.09 13.58
CA ASP A 398 -18.11 29.37 12.92
C ASP A 398 -16.89 29.23 11.99
N ALA A 399 -15.81 28.59 12.49
CA ALA A 399 -14.60 28.32 11.70
C ALA A 399 -14.88 27.40 10.50
N LYS A 400 -15.77 26.41 10.66
CA LYS A 400 -16.19 25.54 9.54
C LYS A 400 -17.06 26.27 8.52
N SER A 401 -17.91 27.18 8.97
CA SER A 401 -18.84 27.91 8.12
C SER A 401 -18.17 29.00 7.30
N SER A 402 -16.95 29.39 7.66
CA SER A 402 -16.13 30.38 6.92
C SER A 402 -15.35 29.81 5.75
N LEU A 403 -15.43 28.49 5.51
CA LEU A 403 -14.76 27.76 4.40
C LEU A 403 -15.58 27.81 3.11
#